data_d374fdc19223214910812f82e111e133
#
_entry.id   d374fdc19223214910812f82e111e133
#
_cell.length_a   1.000
_cell.length_b   1.000
_cell.length_c   1.000
_cell.angle_alpha   90.00
_cell.angle_beta   90.00
_cell.angle_gamma   90.00
#
_symmetry.space_group_name_H-M   'P 1'
#
loop_
_entity.id
_entity.type
_entity.pdbx_description
1 polymer ?
#
loop_
_entity_poly.entity_id
_entity_poly.type
_entity_poly.pdbx_seq_one_letter_code
_entity_poly.pdbx_strand_id
1 'polypeptide(L)'
;MDFSLPDEQRAFQETARDFARDEWLPHAPGWDAREEFPVEALRRAASLGFAGIYVRDQFGGSGLARLDAALIFEELATACVSTAAYLSIHNMAAWMIDRFGNEIGRAHV
;
A
#
# COMPACT_ATOMS: atom_id res chain seq x y z
N MET A 1 19.04 16.81 -16.41
CA MET A 1 17.79 16.26 -15.86
C MET A 1 18.13 15.48 -14.59
N ASP A 2 17.47 15.78 -13.51
CA ASP A 2 17.74 15.15 -12.22
C ASP A 2 16.66 14.12 -11.91
N PHE A 3 17.06 12.85 -11.74
CA PHE A 3 16.18 11.74 -11.40
C PHE A 3 16.24 11.38 -9.92
N SER A 4 16.93 12.18 -9.10
CA SER A 4 16.96 11.92 -7.66
C SER A 4 15.58 12.17 -7.04
N LEU A 5 15.27 11.40 -5.99
CA LEU A 5 13.98 11.51 -5.31
C LEU A 5 14.06 12.59 -4.23
N PRO A 6 12.99 13.39 -4.07
CA PRO A 6 12.85 14.25 -2.90
C PRO A 6 12.91 13.43 -1.61
N ASP A 7 13.30 14.09 -0.51
CA ASP A 7 13.46 13.41 0.79
C ASP A 7 12.20 12.70 1.25
N GLU A 8 11.02 13.30 1.02
CA GLU A 8 9.75 12.70 1.39
C GLU A 8 9.49 11.38 0.66
N GLN A 9 9.74 11.35 -0.66
CA GLN A 9 9.55 10.14 -1.46
C GLN A 9 10.56 9.06 -1.08
N ARG A 10 11.79 9.47 -0.76
CA ARG A 10 12.81 8.55 -0.27
C ARG A 10 12.42 7.93 1.06
N ALA A 11 11.79 8.72 1.95
CA ALA A 11 11.29 8.22 3.23
C ALA A 11 10.17 7.19 3.04
N PHE A 12 9.24 7.41 2.10
CA PHE A 12 8.20 6.44 1.76
C PHE A 12 8.81 5.13 1.25
N GLN A 13 9.81 5.25 0.38
CA GLN A 13 10.50 4.09 -0.17
C GLN A 13 11.19 3.28 0.91
N GLU A 14 11.90 3.93 1.82
CA GLU A 14 12.59 3.27 2.92
C GLU A 14 11.62 2.61 3.89
N THR A 15 10.52 3.27 4.23
CA THR A 15 9.48 2.72 5.10
C THR A 15 8.88 1.46 4.48
N ALA A 16 8.54 1.52 3.20
CA ALA A 16 7.96 0.36 2.50
C ALA A 16 8.97 -0.79 2.40
N ARG A 17 10.24 -0.48 2.14
CA ARG A 17 11.31 -1.47 2.06
C ARG A 17 11.49 -2.20 3.39
N ASP A 18 11.58 -1.44 4.48
CA ASP A 18 11.79 -2.01 5.81
C ASP A 18 10.59 -2.86 6.22
N PHE A 19 9.38 -2.37 5.98
CA PHE A 19 8.16 -3.12 6.26
C PHE A 19 8.11 -4.42 5.46
N ALA A 20 8.38 -4.36 4.16
CA ALA A 20 8.36 -5.55 3.30
C ALA A 20 9.37 -6.60 3.76
N ARG A 21 10.58 -6.16 4.06
CA ARG A 21 11.66 -7.04 4.52
C ARG A 21 11.34 -7.69 5.86
N ASP A 22 10.79 -6.92 6.80
CA ASP A 22 10.63 -7.38 8.18
C ASP A 22 9.30 -8.10 8.39
N GLU A 23 8.22 -7.66 7.73
CA GLU A 23 6.87 -8.17 7.99
C GLU A 23 6.37 -9.17 6.95
N TRP A 24 6.80 -9.05 5.70
CA TRP A 24 6.28 -9.89 4.62
C TRP A 24 7.26 -10.96 4.15
N LEU A 25 8.51 -10.58 3.92
CA LEU A 25 9.49 -11.49 3.32
C LEU A 25 9.66 -12.80 4.08
N PRO A 26 9.75 -12.79 5.43
CA PRO A 26 9.91 -14.04 6.18
C PRO A 26 8.74 -15.00 6.05
N HIS A 27 7.54 -14.49 5.75
CA HIS A 27 6.30 -15.27 5.71
C HIS A 27 5.81 -15.59 4.31
N ALA A 28 6.29 -14.87 3.29
CA ALA A 28 5.77 -15.00 1.92
C ALA A 28 5.85 -16.45 1.37
N PRO A 29 6.95 -17.19 1.53
CA PRO A 29 6.99 -18.57 1.06
C PRO A 29 5.94 -19.46 1.72
N GLY A 30 5.65 -19.24 3.00
CA GLY A 30 4.62 -19.99 3.71
C GLY A 30 3.22 -19.66 3.21
N TRP A 31 2.95 -18.40 2.92
CA TRP A 31 1.66 -17.99 2.37
C TRP A 31 1.41 -18.66 1.01
N ASP A 32 2.43 -18.69 0.17
CA ASP A 32 2.35 -19.34 -1.14
C ASP A 32 2.13 -20.84 -1.01
N ALA A 33 2.92 -21.50 -0.16
CA ALA A 33 2.84 -22.94 0.03
C ALA A 33 1.51 -23.42 0.59
N ARG A 34 0.87 -22.60 1.45
CA ARG A 34 -0.41 -22.93 2.08
C ARG A 34 -1.62 -22.32 1.36
N GLU A 35 -1.39 -21.62 0.25
CA GLU A 35 -2.45 -20.88 -0.45
C GLU A 35 -3.20 -19.94 0.51
N GLU A 36 -2.47 -19.28 1.41
CA GLU A 36 -3.02 -18.45 2.47
C GLU A 36 -3.16 -16.99 2.04
N PHE A 37 -4.34 -16.41 2.30
CA PHE A 37 -4.56 -14.97 2.13
C PHE A 37 -4.13 -14.26 3.41
N PRO A 38 -3.07 -13.42 3.36
CA PRO A 38 -2.44 -12.90 4.57
C PRO A 38 -3.16 -11.68 5.14
N VAL A 39 -4.31 -11.88 5.77
CA VAL A 39 -5.17 -10.80 6.29
C VAL A 39 -4.43 -9.91 7.28
N GLU A 40 -3.73 -10.50 8.24
CA GLU A 40 -3.03 -9.70 9.26
C GLU A 40 -1.87 -8.89 8.68
N ALA A 41 -1.16 -9.45 7.71
CA ALA A 41 -0.08 -8.73 7.03
C ALA A 41 -0.64 -7.53 6.26
N LEU A 42 -1.81 -7.67 5.63
CA LEU A 42 -2.48 -6.57 4.94
C LEU A 42 -2.99 -5.52 5.93
N ARG A 43 -3.50 -5.93 7.09
CA ARG A 43 -3.92 -5.00 8.14
C ARG A 43 -2.76 -4.16 8.66
N ARG A 44 -1.58 -4.76 8.81
CA ARG A 44 -0.38 -4.04 9.23
C ARG A 44 0.05 -3.03 8.18
N ALA A 45 -0.03 -3.39 6.90
CA ALA A 45 0.24 -2.45 5.81
C ALA A 45 -0.76 -1.29 5.85
N ALA A 46 -2.02 -1.56 6.11
CA ALA A 46 -3.05 -0.54 6.24
C ALA A 46 -2.74 0.43 7.39
N SER A 47 -2.19 -0.05 8.50
CA SER A 47 -1.85 0.80 9.64
C SER A 47 -0.75 1.80 9.31
N LEU A 48 0.05 1.55 8.27
CA LEU A 48 1.06 2.48 7.76
C LEU A 48 0.50 3.44 6.70
N GLY A 49 -0.79 3.37 6.41
CA GLY A 49 -1.43 4.18 5.40
C GLY A 49 -1.40 3.60 3.99
N PHE A 50 -0.90 2.38 3.81
CA PHE A 50 -0.74 1.79 2.48
C PHE A 50 -2.04 1.26 1.87
N ALA A 51 -3.13 1.24 2.61
CA ALA A 51 -4.44 0.82 2.09
C ALA A 51 -5.27 1.99 1.53
N GLY A 52 -4.88 3.22 1.80
CA GLY A 52 -5.58 4.41 1.32
C GLY A 52 -4.63 5.44 0.74
N ILE A 53 -3.68 5.02 -0.09
CA ILE A 53 -2.61 5.89 -0.61
C ILE A 53 -3.20 7.05 -1.41
N TYR A 54 -4.21 6.79 -2.25
CA TYR A 54 -4.81 7.80 -3.12
C TYR A 54 -6.02 8.49 -2.50
N VAL A 55 -6.53 7.99 -1.38
CA VAL A 55 -7.69 8.58 -0.72
C VAL A 55 -7.26 9.90 -0.08
N ARG A 56 -8.07 10.94 -0.23
CA ARG A 56 -7.76 12.27 0.31
C ARG A 56 -7.66 12.19 1.83
N ASP A 57 -6.73 12.96 2.39
CA ASP A 57 -6.45 12.93 3.83
C ASP A 57 -7.66 13.32 4.68
N GLN A 58 -8.55 14.20 4.17
CA GLN A 58 -9.77 14.60 4.85
C GLN A 58 -10.74 13.43 5.07
N PHE A 59 -10.55 12.32 4.36
CA PHE A 59 -11.36 11.11 4.50
C PHE A 59 -10.55 9.95 5.10
N GLY A 60 -9.44 10.25 5.76
CA GLY A 60 -8.62 9.26 6.44
C GLY A 60 -7.56 8.59 5.58
N GLY A 61 -7.36 9.05 4.37
CA GLY A 61 -6.34 8.52 3.47
C GLY A 61 -5.01 9.24 3.59
N SER A 62 -4.02 8.76 2.85
CA SER A 62 -2.67 9.34 2.83
C SER A 62 -2.52 10.49 1.85
N GLY A 63 -3.45 10.65 0.91
CA GLY A 63 -3.46 11.78 -0.02
C GLY A 63 -2.25 11.86 -0.95
N LEU A 64 -1.64 10.74 -1.28
CA LEU A 64 -0.41 10.70 -2.06
C LEU A 64 -0.69 10.55 -3.56
N ALA A 65 0.34 10.84 -4.35
CA ALA A 65 0.29 10.76 -5.81
C ALA A 65 0.64 9.33 -6.29
N ARG A 66 0.44 9.08 -7.59
CA ARG A 66 0.71 7.78 -8.20
C ARG A 66 2.20 7.43 -8.19
N LEU A 67 3.09 8.41 -8.32
CA LEU A 67 4.53 8.15 -8.22
C LEU A 67 4.90 7.65 -6.83
N ASP A 68 4.32 8.24 -5.79
CA ASP A 68 4.54 7.80 -4.41
C ASP A 68 4.10 6.35 -4.25
N ALA A 69 2.93 6.00 -4.80
CA ALA A 69 2.42 4.64 -4.76
C ALA A 69 3.32 3.66 -5.52
N ALA A 70 3.83 4.07 -6.68
CA ALA A 70 4.74 3.22 -7.45
C ALA A 70 5.99 2.86 -6.66
N LEU A 71 6.56 3.82 -5.95
CA LEU A 71 7.73 3.59 -5.11
C LEU A 71 7.41 2.62 -3.96
N ILE A 72 6.26 2.79 -3.32
CA ILE A 72 5.81 1.91 -2.23
C ILE A 72 5.58 0.49 -2.74
N PHE A 73 4.81 0.33 -3.82
CA PHE A 73 4.49 -1.00 -4.35
C PHE A 73 5.71 -1.71 -4.93
N GLU A 74 6.66 -1.00 -5.51
CA GLU A 74 7.90 -1.58 -5.99
C GLU A 74 8.63 -2.30 -4.84
N GLU A 75 8.73 -1.64 -3.69
CA GLU A 75 9.38 -2.22 -2.52
C GLU A 75 8.58 -3.38 -1.91
N LEU A 76 7.26 -3.25 -1.81
CA LEU A 76 6.41 -4.31 -1.29
C LEU A 76 6.48 -5.57 -2.17
N ALA A 77 6.52 -5.38 -3.48
CA ALA A 77 6.59 -6.50 -4.43
C ALA A 77 7.89 -7.29 -4.33
N THR A 78 8.97 -6.70 -3.84
CA THR A 78 10.21 -7.45 -3.63
C THR A 78 10.05 -8.54 -2.58
N ALA A 79 9.13 -8.37 -1.64
CA ALA A 79 8.84 -9.36 -0.61
C ALA A 79 7.75 -10.34 -1.03
N CYS A 80 6.66 -9.87 -1.62
CA CYS A 80 5.55 -10.72 -2.05
C CYS A 80 4.73 -10.01 -3.11
N VAL A 81 4.86 -10.46 -4.36
CA VAL A 81 4.15 -9.87 -5.50
C VAL A 81 2.63 -10.02 -5.35
N SER A 82 2.16 -11.19 -4.94
CA SER A 82 0.72 -11.46 -4.81
C SER A 82 0.07 -10.56 -3.76
N THR A 83 0.70 -10.39 -2.60
CA THR A 83 0.18 -9.56 -1.53
C THR A 83 0.21 -8.09 -1.94
N ALA A 84 1.26 -7.64 -2.62
CA ALA A 84 1.34 -6.28 -3.16
C ALA A 84 0.22 -6.04 -4.19
N ALA A 85 -0.09 -7.04 -5.02
CA ALA A 85 -1.17 -6.94 -6.00
C ALA A 85 -2.53 -6.77 -5.32
N TYR A 86 -2.83 -7.52 -4.27
CA TYR A 86 -4.07 -7.37 -3.50
C TYR A 86 -4.20 -5.95 -2.96
N LEU A 87 -3.13 -5.44 -2.39
CA LEU A 87 -3.13 -4.10 -1.82
C LEU A 87 -3.30 -3.02 -2.90
N SER A 88 -2.70 -3.23 -4.07
CA SER A 88 -2.85 -2.34 -5.22
C SER A 88 -4.31 -2.25 -5.68
N ILE A 89 -4.99 -3.39 -5.78
CA ILE A 89 -6.40 -3.45 -6.18
C ILE A 89 -7.28 -2.78 -5.13
N HIS A 90 -6.99 -3.01 -3.85
CA HIS A 90 -7.70 -2.35 -2.75
C HIS A 90 -7.58 -0.83 -2.86
N ASN A 91 -6.39 -0.32 -3.13
CA ASN A 91 -6.17 1.13 -3.30
C ASN A 91 -6.96 1.69 -4.48
N MET A 92 -7.06 0.94 -5.58
CA MET A 92 -7.85 1.35 -6.73
C MET A 92 -9.34 1.45 -6.37
N ALA A 93 -9.86 0.45 -5.68
CA ALA A 93 -11.25 0.45 -5.23
C ALA A 93 -11.53 1.61 -4.26
N ALA A 94 -10.64 1.82 -3.31
CA ALA A 94 -10.74 2.92 -2.34
C ALA A 94 -10.73 4.27 -3.05
N TRP A 95 -9.88 4.44 -4.05
CA TRP A 95 -9.84 5.67 -4.86
C TRP A 95 -11.16 5.91 -5.58
N MET A 96 -11.74 4.86 -6.16
CA MET A 96 -13.02 4.99 -6.86
C MET A 96 -14.14 5.41 -5.92
N ILE A 97 -14.19 4.84 -4.72
CA ILE A 97 -15.19 5.20 -3.71
C ILE A 97 -14.99 6.65 -3.26
N ASP A 98 -13.75 7.07 -3.02
CA ASP A 98 -13.44 8.46 -2.65
C ASP A 98 -13.86 9.42 -3.75
N ARG A 99 -13.59 9.08 -5.01
CA ARG A 99 -13.84 9.97 -6.15
C ARG A 99 -15.31 10.09 -6.50
N PHE A 100 -16.06 8.99 -6.45
CA PHE A 100 -17.43 8.91 -6.96
C PHE A 100 -18.48 8.58 -5.90
N GLY A 101 -18.06 8.24 -4.69
CA GLY A 101 -18.96 7.88 -3.61
C GLY A 101 -19.50 9.09 -2.86
N ASN A 102 -20.46 8.82 -1.97
CA ASN A 102 -20.97 9.81 -1.03
C ASN A 102 -20.27 9.67 0.32
N GLU A 103 -20.65 10.48 1.29
CA GLU A 103 -20.03 10.47 2.63
C GLU A 103 -20.14 9.10 3.31
N ILE A 104 -21.27 8.41 3.12
CA ILE A 104 -21.47 7.08 3.72
C ILE A 104 -20.52 6.08 3.11
N GLY A 105 -20.39 6.07 1.78
CA GLY A 105 -19.46 5.19 1.08
C GLY A 105 -18.02 5.44 1.49
N ARG A 106 -17.62 6.72 1.58
CA ARG A 106 -16.26 7.10 1.98
C ARG A 106 -15.92 6.67 3.40
N ALA A 107 -16.90 6.61 4.29
CA ALA A 107 -16.67 6.20 5.67
C ALA A 107 -16.24 4.73 5.79
N HIS A 108 -16.46 3.92 4.75
CA HIS A 108 -16.12 2.50 4.73
C HIS A 108 -14.83 2.17 3.96
N VAL A 109 -14.13 3.20 3.50
CA VAL A 109 -12.89 3.02 2.72
C VAL A 109 -11.69 2.71 3.60
#